data_b1f68506483db0b6eb404d9526e5fff4
#
_entry.id   b1f68506483db0b6eb404d9526e5fff4
#
_cell.length_a   1.000
_cell.length_b   1.000
_cell.length_c   1.000
_cell.angle_alpha   90.00
_cell.angle_beta   90.00
_cell.angle_gamma   90.00
#
_symmetry.space_group_name_H-M   'P 1'
#
loop_
_entity.id
_entity.type
_entity.pdbx_description
1 polymer ?
#
loop_
_entity_poly.entity_id
_entity_poly.type
_entity_poly.pdbx_seq_one_letter_code
_entity_poly.pdbx_strand_id
1 'polypeptide(L)'
;MVRLGGSVIPINDVSFSSVSKGENLEDTIRTLASYSDCIVLRHPEKGAAQWAAAVSPVPIINAGDGVGEHPTQALLDLYTIQRHVGLSRKIDVCLMGDLRHGRTVHSLSRLLRLYDVRLHMVSPPGLEMPAELTHKTDKVYTSLDECVSQVDVIYVTRVQKERIAPNLQNTLGKYQLTPEHMIKARGTSIIMHPLPRVDELPSSLDSDPRAVYFKQMRYGLYVRQAIFLHLFSNSVPWKF
;
A
#
# COMPACT_ATOMS: atom_id res chain seq x y z
N MET A 1 -12.83 4.37 12.89
CA MET A 1 -13.65 3.94 14.05
C MET A 1 -14.49 5.09 14.59
N VAL A 2 -13.91 6.17 15.12
CA VAL A 2 -14.66 7.30 15.72
C VAL A 2 -15.79 7.85 14.82
N ARG A 3 -15.56 8.02 13.51
CA ARG A 3 -16.58 8.48 12.55
C ARG A 3 -17.72 7.48 12.32
N LEU A 4 -17.59 6.26 12.80
CA LEU A 4 -18.63 5.22 12.77
C LEU A 4 -19.30 5.06 14.14
N GLY A 5 -19.06 5.96 15.08
CA GLY A 5 -19.64 5.94 16.43
C GLY A 5 -18.93 4.99 17.41
N GLY A 6 -17.82 4.37 17.01
CA GLY A 6 -17.04 3.51 17.90
C GLY A 6 -15.91 4.23 18.62
N SER A 7 -15.35 3.58 19.62
CA SER A 7 -14.22 4.05 20.41
C SER A 7 -12.90 3.40 19.96
N VAL A 8 -11.78 3.94 20.40
CA VAL A 8 -10.43 3.43 20.12
C VAL A 8 -9.63 3.36 21.43
N ILE A 9 -9.00 2.22 21.67
CA ILE A 9 -8.00 2.04 22.73
C ILE A 9 -6.63 2.05 22.03
N PRO A 10 -5.88 3.17 22.05
CA PRO A 10 -4.59 3.26 21.36
C PRO A 10 -3.49 2.60 22.19
N ILE A 11 -2.65 1.79 21.53
CA ILE A 11 -1.41 1.24 22.09
C ILE A 11 -0.28 1.66 21.13
N ASN A 12 0.34 2.79 21.42
CA ASN A 12 1.33 3.42 20.54
C ASN A 12 2.76 3.13 20.95
N ASP A 13 2.99 2.80 22.21
CA ASP A 13 4.32 2.54 22.75
C ASP A 13 4.34 1.22 23.54
N VAL A 14 4.97 0.23 22.91
CA VAL A 14 5.13 -1.09 23.54
C VAL A 14 6.18 -1.09 24.66
N SER A 15 7.01 -0.04 24.76
CA SER A 15 8.04 0.05 25.82
C SER A 15 7.45 0.14 27.21
N PHE A 16 6.23 0.66 27.36
CA PHE A 16 5.49 0.75 28.63
C PHE A 16 4.44 -0.37 28.79
N SER A 17 4.32 -1.25 27.81
CA SER A 17 3.38 -2.38 27.87
C SER A 17 4.03 -3.63 28.46
N SER A 18 3.22 -4.65 28.74
CA SER A 18 3.69 -5.97 29.19
C SER A 18 4.65 -6.63 28.20
N VAL A 19 4.62 -6.24 26.92
CA VAL A 19 5.56 -6.70 25.88
C VAL A 19 6.99 -6.38 26.23
N SER A 20 7.27 -5.22 26.84
CA SER A 20 8.62 -4.86 27.33
C SER A 20 9.13 -5.75 28.48
N LYS A 21 8.21 -6.48 29.14
CA LYS A 21 8.51 -7.42 30.21
C LYS A 21 8.64 -8.87 29.71
N GLY A 22 8.61 -9.09 28.37
CA GLY A 22 8.74 -10.41 27.75
C GLY A 22 7.40 -11.11 27.50
N GLU A 23 6.26 -10.41 27.56
CA GLU A 23 4.97 -10.95 27.13
C GLU A 23 5.02 -11.34 25.67
N ASN A 24 4.56 -12.53 25.33
CA ASN A 24 4.48 -12.98 23.95
C ASN A 24 3.28 -12.34 23.23
N LEU A 25 3.32 -12.31 21.90
CA LEU A 25 2.27 -11.69 21.09
C LEU A 25 0.91 -12.37 21.30
N GLU A 26 0.86 -13.68 21.60
CA GLU A 26 -0.38 -14.42 21.83
C GLU A 26 -1.13 -13.91 23.05
N ASP A 27 -0.43 -13.77 24.17
CA ASP A 27 -1.04 -13.27 25.40
C ASP A 27 -1.48 -11.82 25.25
N THR A 28 -0.68 -11.01 24.56
CA THR A 28 -1.05 -9.63 24.20
C THR A 28 -2.34 -9.60 23.38
N ILE A 29 -2.45 -10.42 22.33
CA ILE A 29 -3.65 -10.45 21.47
C ILE A 29 -4.88 -10.92 22.25
N ARG A 30 -4.77 -11.98 23.05
CA ARG A 30 -5.88 -12.50 23.87
C ARG A 30 -6.35 -11.50 24.92
N THR A 31 -5.39 -10.80 25.55
CA THR A 31 -5.69 -9.74 26.51
C THR A 31 -6.43 -8.59 25.85
N LEU A 32 -5.93 -8.08 24.71
CA LEU A 32 -6.56 -6.98 23.99
C LEU A 32 -7.95 -7.35 23.44
N ALA A 33 -8.12 -8.59 23.00
CA ALA A 33 -9.41 -9.10 22.55
C ALA A 33 -10.48 -9.12 23.64
N SER A 34 -10.09 -9.15 24.91
CA SER A 34 -11.02 -9.09 26.05
C SER A 34 -11.59 -7.67 26.28
N TYR A 35 -10.97 -6.64 25.65
CA TYR A 35 -11.37 -5.24 25.80
C TYR A 35 -11.83 -4.59 24.50
N SER A 36 -11.84 -5.34 23.39
CA SER A 36 -12.14 -4.77 22.07
C SER A 36 -12.93 -5.73 21.19
N ASP A 37 -13.73 -5.17 20.28
CA ASP A 37 -14.53 -5.93 19.31
C ASP A 37 -13.73 -6.26 18.04
N CYS A 38 -12.59 -5.61 17.82
CA CYS A 38 -11.61 -5.93 16.79
C CYS A 38 -10.25 -5.30 17.13
N ILE A 39 -9.18 -5.83 16.55
CA ILE A 39 -7.81 -5.33 16.75
C ILE A 39 -7.23 -4.91 15.40
N VAL A 40 -6.71 -3.67 15.33
CA VAL A 40 -5.90 -3.20 14.20
C VAL A 40 -4.43 -3.39 14.56
N LEU A 41 -3.80 -4.36 13.91
CA LEU A 41 -2.42 -4.76 14.22
C LEU A 41 -1.44 -4.25 13.16
N ARG A 42 -0.41 -3.49 13.59
CA ARG A 42 0.80 -3.24 12.82
C ARG A 42 1.98 -3.83 13.56
N HIS A 43 2.73 -4.72 12.89
CA HIS A 43 3.82 -5.46 13.50
C HIS A 43 5.07 -5.46 12.59
N PRO A 44 6.30 -5.45 13.12
CA PRO A 44 7.52 -5.49 12.31
C PRO A 44 7.78 -6.87 11.68
N GLU A 45 7.23 -7.93 12.22
CA GLU A 45 7.46 -9.30 11.77
C GLU A 45 6.44 -9.71 10.71
N LYS A 46 6.94 -10.32 9.63
CA LYS A 46 6.12 -10.87 8.55
C LYS A 46 5.27 -12.04 9.06
N GLY A 47 3.97 -12.01 8.74
CA GLY A 47 3.02 -13.06 9.14
C GLY A 47 2.41 -12.86 10.53
N ALA A 48 2.87 -11.88 11.32
CA ALA A 48 2.35 -11.63 12.67
C ALA A 48 0.83 -11.38 12.69
N ALA A 49 0.28 -10.70 11.69
CA ALA A 49 -1.16 -10.45 11.62
C ALA A 49 -1.96 -11.74 11.36
N GLN A 50 -1.44 -12.64 10.52
CA GLN A 50 -2.07 -13.94 10.27
C GLN A 50 -2.02 -14.83 11.52
N TRP A 51 -0.87 -14.84 12.18
CA TRP A 51 -0.72 -15.58 13.42
C TRP A 51 -1.62 -15.02 14.54
N ALA A 52 -1.68 -13.70 14.70
CA ALA A 52 -2.60 -13.05 15.64
C ALA A 52 -4.06 -13.41 15.35
N ALA A 53 -4.46 -13.46 14.08
CA ALA A 53 -5.82 -13.85 13.68
C ALA A 53 -6.15 -15.31 14.03
N ALA A 54 -5.16 -16.20 14.06
CA ALA A 54 -5.36 -17.61 14.43
C ALA A 54 -5.66 -17.81 15.93
N VAL A 55 -5.20 -16.89 16.78
CA VAL A 55 -5.37 -17.00 18.25
C VAL A 55 -6.40 -16.02 18.82
N SER A 56 -6.82 -15.03 18.04
CA SER A 56 -7.76 -13.99 18.47
C SER A 56 -9.21 -14.44 18.35
N PRO A 57 -10.05 -14.26 19.41
CA PRO A 57 -11.48 -14.44 19.32
C PRO A 57 -12.22 -13.32 18.58
N VAL A 58 -11.54 -12.20 18.31
CA VAL A 58 -12.10 -11.04 17.58
C VAL A 58 -11.34 -10.82 16.27
N PRO A 59 -11.96 -10.16 15.26
CA PRO A 59 -11.30 -9.90 13.99
C PRO A 59 -9.98 -9.11 14.13
N ILE A 60 -8.96 -9.51 13.36
CA ILE A 60 -7.70 -8.80 13.24
C ILE A 60 -7.65 -8.08 11.88
N ILE A 61 -7.38 -6.78 11.89
CA ILE A 61 -7.13 -5.98 10.68
C ILE A 61 -5.62 -5.77 10.54
N ASN A 62 -5.02 -6.33 9.49
CA ASN A 62 -3.61 -6.13 9.20
C ASN A 62 -3.35 -4.69 8.70
N ALA A 63 -2.68 -3.88 9.52
CA ALA A 63 -2.22 -2.52 9.17
C ALA A 63 -0.77 -2.49 8.65
N GLY A 64 -0.20 -3.65 8.34
CA GLY A 64 1.15 -3.86 7.81
C GLY A 64 2.02 -4.71 8.72
N ASP A 65 2.55 -5.81 8.20
CA ASP A 65 3.38 -6.78 8.91
C ASP A 65 4.80 -6.85 8.28
N GLY A 66 5.67 -6.01 8.74
CA GLY A 66 7.07 -5.95 8.32
C GLY A 66 7.23 -5.76 6.81
N VAL A 67 7.94 -6.67 6.16
CA VAL A 67 8.11 -6.75 4.69
C VAL A 67 7.01 -7.58 4.01
N GLY A 68 6.02 -8.08 4.77
CA GLY A 68 4.93 -8.91 4.28
C GLY A 68 3.89 -8.12 3.47
N GLU A 69 2.73 -7.90 4.05
CA GLU A 69 1.58 -7.31 3.36
C GLU A 69 1.17 -5.95 3.95
N HIS A 70 0.48 -5.17 3.11
CA HIS A 70 -0.26 -3.98 3.53
C HIS A 70 -1.64 -3.95 2.87
N PRO A 71 -2.55 -4.87 3.23
CA PRO A 71 -3.78 -5.11 2.48
C PRO A 71 -4.70 -3.89 2.44
N THR A 72 -4.79 -3.12 3.53
CA THR A 72 -5.63 -1.92 3.55
C THR A 72 -5.11 -0.81 2.63
N GLN A 73 -3.79 -0.79 2.35
CA GLN A 73 -3.21 0.12 1.35
C GLN A 73 -3.57 -0.35 -0.06
N ALA A 74 -3.40 -1.64 -0.37
CA ALA A 74 -3.76 -2.18 -1.67
C ALA A 74 -5.24 -1.94 -2.02
N LEU A 75 -6.14 -2.08 -1.04
CA LEU A 75 -7.58 -1.83 -1.22
C LEU A 75 -7.88 -0.37 -1.52
N LEU A 76 -7.26 0.58 -0.82
CA LEU A 76 -7.47 2.01 -1.09
C LEU A 76 -6.84 2.44 -2.43
N ASP A 77 -5.73 1.82 -2.81
CA ASP A 77 -5.09 2.05 -4.10
C ASP A 77 -5.97 1.53 -5.24
N LEU A 78 -6.50 0.32 -5.11
CA LEU A 78 -7.47 -0.24 -6.06
C LEU A 78 -8.72 0.64 -6.17
N TYR A 79 -9.27 1.09 -5.04
CA TYR A 79 -10.42 2.00 -5.03
C TYR A 79 -10.10 3.32 -5.74
N THR A 80 -8.89 3.85 -5.57
CA THR A 80 -8.44 5.06 -6.25
C THR A 80 -8.39 4.84 -7.76
N ILE A 81 -7.83 3.72 -8.23
CA ILE A 81 -7.79 3.34 -9.64
C ILE A 81 -9.21 3.21 -10.19
N GLN A 82 -10.08 2.49 -9.48
CA GLN A 82 -11.49 2.32 -9.89
C GLN A 82 -12.21 3.67 -10.03
N ARG A 83 -11.95 4.63 -9.15
CA ARG A 83 -12.62 5.93 -9.15
C ARG A 83 -12.16 6.87 -10.26
N HIS A 84 -10.92 6.76 -10.69
CA HIS A 84 -10.30 7.71 -11.64
C HIS A 84 -10.09 7.14 -13.04
N VAL A 85 -9.87 5.83 -13.15
CA VAL A 85 -9.57 5.14 -14.42
C VAL A 85 -10.66 4.13 -14.79
N GLY A 86 -11.23 3.46 -13.78
CA GLY A 86 -12.15 2.33 -13.95
C GLY A 86 -11.39 1.02 -14.12
N LEU A 87 -12.07 -0.10 -13.84
CA LEU A 87 -11.53 -1.47 -13.93
C LEU A 87 -12.38 -2.38 -14.83
N SER A 88 -13.33 -1.79 -15.57
CA SER A 88 -14.21 -2.53 -16.51
C SER A 88 -13.56 -2.81 -17.86
N ARG A 89 -12.39 -2.24 -18.11
CA ARG A 89 -11.58 -2.43 -19.31
C ARG A 89 -10.16 -2.83 -18.94
N LYS A 90 -9.40 -3.32 -19.89
CA LYS A 90 -7.96 -3.48 -19.71
C LYS A 90 -7.29 -2.15 -19.44
N ILE A 91 -6.45 -2.10 -18.40
CA ILE A 91 -5.66 -0.93 -18.03
C ILE A 91 -4.18 -1.29 -17.90
N ASP A 92 -3.34 -0.30 -18.12
CA ASP A 92 -1.89 -0.38 -17.99
C ASP A 92 -1.44 0.39 -16.75
N VAL A 93 -0.83 -0.28 -15.77
CA VAL A 93 -0.39 0.29 -14.49
C VAL A 93 1.12 0.20 -14.38
N CYS A 94 1.78 1.36 -14.27
CA CYS A 94 3.21 1.44 -13.98
C CYS A 94 3.43 1.46 -12.47
N LEU A 95 4.27 0.55 -11.98
CA LEU A 95 4.82 0.54 -10.62
C LEU A 95 6.28 1.00 -10.71
N MET A 96 6.62 2.12 -10.06
CA MET A 96 7.96 2.71 -10.16
C MET A 96 8.58 2.94 -8.78
N GLY A 97 9.85 2.56 -8.65
CA GLY A 97 10.67 2.79 -7.44
C GLY A 97 11.28 1.52 -6.86
N ASP A 98 11.30 1.40 -5.52
CA ASP A 98 11.76 0.18 -4.86
C ASP A 98 10.67 -0.89 -4.92
N LEU A 99 10.74 -1.75 -5.94
CA LEU A 99 9.78 -2.84 -6.12
C LEU A 99 10.17 -4.09 -5.34
N ARG A 100 11.42 -4.17 -4.85
CA ARG A 100 11.93 -5.33 -4.11
C ARG A 100 11.45 -5.35 -2.66
N HIS A 101 11.48 -4.19 -1.99
CA HIS A 101 11.16 -4.08 -0.56
C HIS A 101 9.82 -3.38 -0.30
N GLY A 102 9.17 -2.90 -1.36
CA GLY A 102 7.94 -2.14 -1.31
C GLY A 102 6.70 -2.99 -1.04
N ARG A 103 6.39 -3.32 0.22
CA ARG A 103 5.18 -4.11 0.56
C ARG A 103 3.88 -3.53 -0.03
N THR A 104 3.80 -2.23 -0.26
CA THR A 104 2.62 -1.58 -0.88
C THR A 104 2.44 -2.03 -2.32
N VAL A 105 3.53 -2.05 -3.12
CA VAL A 105 3.48 -2.53 -4.50
C VAL A 105 3.31 -4.04 -4.58
N HIS A 106 3.80 -4.80 -3.59
CA HIS A 106 3.56 -6.25 -3.51
C HIS A 106 2.08 -6.56 -3.31
N SER A 107 1.47 -5.97 -2.29
CA SER A 107 0.03 -6.18 -2.02
C SER A 107 -0.84 -5.66 -3.17
N LEU A 108 -0.49 -4.50 -3.75
CA LEU A 108 -1.22 -3.94 -4.89
C LEU A 108 -1.09 -4.83 -6.14
N SER A 109 0.11 -5.32 -6.47
CA SER A 109 0.31 -6.18 -7.63
C SER A 109 -0.53 -7.45 -7.54
N ARG A 110 -0.56 -8.12 -6.37
CA ARG A 110 -1.42 -9.30 -6.15
C ARG A 110 -2.89 -8.98 -6.34
N LEU A 111 -3.37 -7.85 -5.80
CA LEU A 111 -4.77 -7.45 -5.91
C LEU A 111 -5.15 -7.12 -7.36
N LEU A 112 -4.28 -6.44 -8.09
CA LEU A 112 -4.49 -6.09 -9.50
C LEU A 112 -4.56 -7.31 -10.42
N ARG A 113 -3.96 -8.47 -10.03
CA ARG A 113 -4.08 -9.73 -10.78
C ARG A 113 -5.50 -10.29 -10.86
N LEU A 114 -6.40 -9.82 -10.03
CA LEU A 114 -7.82 -10.19 -10.08
C LEU A 114 -8.59 -9.44 -11.19
N TYR A 115 -7.94 -8.51 -11.89
CA TYR A 115 -8.53 -7.66 -12.93
C TYR A 115 -7.72 -7.76 -14.22
N ASP A 116 -8.27 -7.29 -15.33
CA ASP A 116 -7.54 -7.21 -16.61
C ASP A 116 -6.56 -6.02 -16.61
N VAL A 117 -5.47 -6.21 -15.87
CA VAL A 117 -4.41 -5.22 -15.68
C VAL A 117 -3.08 -5.73 -16.20
N ARG A 118 -2.39 -4.91 -17.01
CA ARG A 118 -1.00 -5.13 -17.39
C ARG A 118 -0.10 -4.30 -16.49
N LEU A 119 0.88 -4.93 -15.86
CA LEU A 119 1.87 -4.23 -15.05
C LEU A 119 3.10 -3.86 -15.89
N HIS A 120 3.53 -2.63 -15.71
CA HIS A 120 4.77 -2.05 -16.20
C HIS A 120 5.63 -1.76 -14.98
N MET A 121 6.82 -2.35 -14.90
CA MET A 121 7.69 -2.27 -13.74
C MET A 121 8.92 -1.46 -14.08
N VAL A 122 9.16 -0.38 -13.34
CA VAL A 122 10.29 0.53 -13.51
C VAL A 122 11.04 0.61 -12.18
N SER A 123 12.24 0.07 -12.11
CA SER A 123 13.01 0.05 -10.86
C SER A 123 14.51 0.20 -11.11
N PRO A 124 15.26 0.74 -10.13
CA PRO A 124 16.71 0.67 -10.13
C PRO A 124 17.20 -0.78 -10.19
N PRO A 125 18.37 -1.04 -10.79
CA PRO A 125 19.02 -2.35 -10.73
C PRO A 125 19.18 -2.85 -9.29
N GLY A 126 18.77 -4.10 -9.04
CA GLY A 126 18.78 -4.73 -7.72
C GLY A 126 17.54 -4.43 -6.86
N LEU A 127 16.61 -3.58 -7.34
CA LEU A 127 15.34 -3.27 -6.68
C LEU A 127 14.14 -3.74 -7.49
N GLU A 128 14.34 -4.69 -8.39
CA GLU A 128 13.29 -5.27 -9.23
C GLU A 128 12.24 -6.00 -8.36
N MET A 129 11.05 -6.14 -8.91
CA MET A 129 9.99 -6.94 -8.30
C MET A 129 10.48 -8.38 -8.10
N PRO A 130 10.26 -8.98 -6.92
CA PRO A 130 10.57 -10.40 -6.70
C PRO A 130 9.92 -11.31 -7.75
N ALA A 131 10.64 -12.34 -8.18
CA ALA A 131 10.20 -13.22 -9.26
C ALA A 131 8.84 -13.89 -8.99
N GLU A 132 8.58 -14.22 -7.73
CA GLU A 132 7.31 -14.80 -7.30
C GLU A 132 6.10 -13.85 -7.41
N LEU A 133 6.35 -12.54 -7.60
CA LEU A 133 5.33 -11.52 -7.80
C LEU A 133 5.23 -11.06 -9.25
N THR A 134 6.12 -11.55 -10.12
CA THR A 134 6.10 -11.23 -11.55
C THR A 134 5.27 -12.25 -12.33
N HIS A 135 4.71 -11.80 -13.44
CA HIS A 135 3.95 -12.63 -14.36
C HIS A 135 4.51 -12.49 -15.79
N LYS A 136 4.31 -13.50 -16.64
CA LYS A 136 4.81 -13.47 -18.02
C LYS A 136 4.27 -12.32 -18.87
N THR A 137 3.14 -11.77 -18.49
CA THR A 137 2.52 -10.61 -19.16
C THR A 137 3.06 -9.27 -18.71
N ASP A 138 3.86 -9.23 -17.64
CA ASP A 138 4.43 -7.99 -17.13
C ASP A 138 5.56 -7.50 -18.04
N LYS A 139 5.73 -6.20 -18.07
CA LYS A 139 6.82 -5.55 -18.80
C LYS A 139 7.76 -4.89 -17.80
N VAL A 140 9.05 -5.11 -17.99
CA VAL A 140 10.10 -4.52 -17.15
C VAL A 140 10.89 -3.53 -17.99
N TYR A 141 11.19 -2.38 -17.39
CA TYR A 141 11.88 -1.27 -18.04
C TYR A 141 12.96 -0.70 -17.12
N THR A 142 13.95 -0.06 -17.74
CA THR A 142 15.03 0.63 -17.04
C THR A 142 14.74 2.12 -16.83
N SER A 143 13.76 2.66 -17.54
CA SER A 143 13.35 4.06 -17.46
C SER A 143 11.83 4.20 -17.62
N LEU A 144 11.26 5.19 -16.94
CA LEU A 144 9.85 5.55 -17.10
C LEU A 144 9.54 6.06 -18.53
N ASP A 145 10.50 6.67 -19.19
CA ASP A 145 10.35 7.16 -20.58
C ASP A 145 9.92 6.08 -21.56
N GLU A 146 10.28 4.82 -21.30
CA GLU A 146 9.95 3.69 -22.18
C GLU A 146 8.46 3.31 -22.15
N CYS A 147 7.75 3.68 -21.09
CA CYS A 147 6.35 3.26 -20.90
C CYS A 147 5.38 4.38 -20.54
N VAL A 148 5.84 5.58 -20.16
CA VAL A 148 5.00 6.66 -19.61
C VAL A 148 3.83 7.04 -20.51
N SER A 149 4.01 7.00 -21.85
CA SER A 149 2.96 7.31 -22.83
C SER A 149 1.91 6.20 -23.01
N GLN A 150 2.17 5.03 -22.42
CA GLN A 150 1.32 3.83 -22.61
C GLN A 150 0.47 3.50 -21.39
N VAL A 151 0.76 4.09 -20.23
CA VAL A 151 0.14 3.69 -18.95
C VAL A 151 -1.02 4.60 -18.56
N ASP A 152 -2.01 4.02 -17.90
CA ASP A 152 -3.17 4.72 -17.35
C ASP A 152 -2.91 5.17 -15.90
N VAL A 153 -2.03 4.48 -15.19
CA VAL A 153 -1.67 4.77 -13.80
C VAL A 153 -0.16 4.78 -13.66
N ILE A 154 0.37 5.82 -13.03
CA ILE A 154 1.77 5.91 -12.61
C ILE A 154 1.78 5.86 -11.08
N TYR A 155 2.10 4.69 -10.52
CA TYR A 155 2.22 4.48 -9.09
C TYR A 155 3.68 4.58 -8.68
N VAL A 156 4.04 5.71 -8.06
CA VAL A 156 5.40 5.99 -7.61
C VAL A 156 5.55 5.54 -6.17
N THR A 157 6.63 4.87 -5.85
CA THR A 157 6.96 4.48 -4.47
C THR A 157 8.35 4.96 -4.09
N ARG A 158 8.53 5.24 -2.81
CA ARG A 158 9.81 5.67 -2.25
C ARG A 158 10.90 4.63 -2.50
N VAL A 159 12.06 5.10 -2.93
CA VAL A 159 13.28 4.30 -2.94
C VAL A 159 13.96 4.42 -1.58
N GLN A 160 14.10 3.30 -0.88
CA GLN A 160 14.71 3.26 0.45
C GLN A 160 16.24 3.31 0.33
N LYS A 161 16.80 4.54 0.29
CA LYS A 161 18.24 4.79 0.08
C LYS A 161 19.10 4.05 1.09
N GLU A 162 18.59 3.85 2.30
CA GLU A 162 19.22 3.14 3.39
C GLU A 162 19.45 1.63 3.14
N ARG A 163 18.79 1.08 2.12
CA ARG A 163 18.87 -0.35 1.73
C ARG A 163 19.63 -0.58 0.44
N ILE A 164 20.15 0.47 -0.18
CA ILE A 164 20.81 0.41 -1.47
C ILE A 164 22.32 0.50 -1.28
N ALA A 165 23.05 -0.30 -2.06
CA ALA A 165 24.50 -0.22 -2.10
C ALA A 165 24.96 1.20 -2.49
N PRO A 166 26.00 1.77 -1.82
CA PRO A 166 26.42 3.15 -2.03
C PRO A 166 26.72 3.52 -3.49
N ASN A 167 27.25 2.59 -4.27
CA ASN A 167 27.55 2.78 -5.69
C ASN A 167 26.32 2.95 -6.59
N LEU A 168 25.14 2.53 -6.15
CA LEU A 168 23.89 2.67 -6.89
C LEU A 168 23.10 3.94 -6.50
N GLN A 169 23.45 4.61 -5.42
CA GLN A 169 22.74 5.81 -4.96
C GLN A 169 22.76 6.94 -5.98
N ASN A 170 23.84 7.08 -6.75
CA ASN A 170 23.97 8.09 -7.79
C ASN A 170 23.02 7.86 -9.00
N THR A 171 22.45 6.68 -9.14
CA THR A 171 21.51 6.36 -10.22
C THR A 171 20.07 6.68 -9.87
N LEU A 172 19.76 6.95 -8.60
CA LEU A 172 18.38 7.11 -8.08
C LEU A 172 17.65 8.32 -8.67
N GLY A 173 18.38 9.37 -9.07
CA GLY A 173 17.76 10.53 -9.72
C GLY A 173 17.00 10.20 -11.02
N LYS A 174 17.33 9.07 -11.67
CA LYS A 174 16.62 8.60 -12.87
C LYS A 174 15.24 8.00 -12.58
N TYR A 175 14.93 7.71 -11.30
CA TYR A 175 13.69 7.09 -10.87
C TYR A 175 12.80 8.08 -10.11
N GLN A 176 12.86 9.35 -10.52
CA GLN A 176 11.96 10.42 -10.10
C GLN A 176 10.91 10.66 -11.18
N LEU A 177 9.68 10.89 -10.75
CA LEU A 177 8.66 11.40 -11.67
C LEU A 177 8.86 12.90 -11.85
N THR A 178 8.99 13.37 -13.08
CA THR A 178 9.23 14.77 -13.38
C THR A 178 8.11 15.38 -14.22
N PRO A 179 7.99 16.72 -14.29
CA PRO A 179 7.05 17.38 -15.20
C PRO A 179 7.22 16.96 -16.67
N GLU A 180 8.44 16.69 -17.12
CA GLU A 180 8.74 16.27 -18.49
C GLU A 180 8.14 14.89 -18.79
N HIS A 181 8.13 13.96 -17.82
CA HIS A 181 7.42 12.69 -17.96
C HIS A 181 5.91 12.94 -18.12
N MET A 182 5.36 13.90 -17.38
CA MET A 182 3.93 14.20 -17.46
C MET A 182 3.51 14.88 -18.75
N ILE A 183 4.42 15.54 -19.47
CA ILE A 183 4.18 16.04 -20.83
C ILE A 183 3.99 14.87 -21.81
N LYS A 184 4.75 13.77 -21.63
CA LYS A 184 4.68 12.56 -22.46
C LYS A 184 3.54 11.62 -22.08
N ALA A 185 3.08 11.68 -20.83
CA ALA A 185 2.01 10.84 -20.31
C ALA A 185 0.66 11.16 -20.97
N ARG A 186 -0.24 10.19 -21.00
CA ARG A 186 -1.62 10.43 -21.47
C ARG A 186 -2.29 11.51 -20.62
N GLY A 187 -3.13 12.33 -21.23
CA GLY A 187 -3.92 13.33 -20.52
C GLY A 187 -4.87 12.73 -19.47
N THR A 188 -5.21 11.45 -19.62
CA THR A 188 -6.07 10.67 -18.71
C THR A 188 -5.31 9.85 -17.68
N SER A 189 -3.97 9.78 -17.74
CA SER A 189 -3.17 9.07 -16.76
C SER A 189 -3.32 9.70 -15.37
N ILE A 190 -3.20 8.91 -14.32
CA ILE A 190 -3.17 9.41 -12.95
C ILE A 190 -1.84 9.13 -12.26
N ILE A 191 -1.44 10.03 -11.35
CA ILE A 191 -0.27 9.88 -10.50
C ILE A 191 -0.73 9.47 -9.10
N MET A 192 -0.20 8.37 -8.60
CA MET A 192 -0.48 7.83 -7.28
C MET A 192 0.81 7.67 -6.47
N HIS A 193 0.72 7.77 -5.15
CA HIS A 193 1.82 7.56 -4.22
C HIS A 193 1.28 7.15 -2.84
N PRO A 194 1.84 6.14 -2.16
CA PRO A 194 1.34 5.71 -0.85
C PRO A 194 1.70 6.65 0.30
N LEU A 195 2.53 7.66 0.04
CA LEU A 195 3.09 8.61 1.01
C LEU A 195 3.78 7.93 2.24
N PRO A 196 4.70 8.57 2.92
CA PRO A 196 5.25 9.89 2.59
C PRO A 196 6.17 9.84 1.36
N ARG A 197 6.22 10.92 0.59
CA ARG A 197 7.18 11.13 -0.51
C ARG A 197 8.44 11.83 0.00
N VAL A 198 9.53 11.66 -0.73
CA VAL A 198 10.79 12.37 -0.53
C VAL A 198 11.20 12.99 -1.87
N ASP A 199 12.21 12.43 -2.54
CA ASP A 199 12.74 12.99 -3.79
C ASP A 199 12.06 12.42 -5.05
N GLU A 200 11.44 11.24 -4.93
CA GLU A 200 10.86 10.50 -6.07
C GLU A 200 9.63 11.16 -6.70
N LEU A 201 8.99 12.07 -5.96
CA LEU A 201 7.79 12.79 -6.40
C LEU A 201 7.87 14.25 -5.97
N PRO A 202 8.31 15.18 -6.83
CA PRO A 202 8.48 16.58 -6.51
C PRO A 202 7.15 17.31 -6.31
N SER A 203 7.16 18.32 -5.44
CA SER A 203 5.97 19.14 -5.13
C SER A 203 5.47 19.97 -6.32
N SER A 204 6.29 20.19 -7.33
CA SER A 204 5.89 20.86 -8.57
C SER A 204 4.75 20.12 -9.31
N LEU A 205 4.56 18.82 -9.04
CA LEU A 205 3.47 18.04 -9.62
C LEU A 205 2.16 18.15 -8.82
N ASP A 206 2.13 18.81 -7.68
CA ASP A 206 0.92 18.91 -6.83
C ASP A 206 -0.23 19.66 -7.53
N SER A 207 0.09 20.56 -8.44
CA SER A 207 -0.88 21.32 -9.24
C SER A 207 -1.33 20.59 -10.52
N ASP A 208 -0.71 19.48 -10.90
CA ASP A 208 -1.14 18.68 -12.05
C ASP A 208 -2.51 18.05 -11.72
N PRO A 209 -3.55 18.24 -12.55
CA PRO A 209 -4.88 17.68 -12.29
C PRO A 209 -4.90 16.14 -12.23
N ARG A 210 -3.87 15.49 -12.79
CA ARG A 210 -3.66 14.03 -12.75
C ARG A 210 -3.04 13.54 -11.44
N ALA A 211 -2.55 14.46 -10.59
CA ALA A 211 -2.00 14.14 -9.27
C ALA A 211 -3.14 13.82 -8.29
N VAL A 212 -3.35 12.52 -8.02
CA VAL A 212 -4.46 12.06 -7.17
C VAL A 212 -4.02 11.52 -5.81
N TYR A 213 -2.75 11.55 -5.47
CA TYR A 213 -2.20 10.94 -4.27
C TYR A 213 -2.76 11.54 -2.96
N PHE A 214 -3.15 12.80 -2.90
CA PHE A 214 -3.85 13.33 -1.73
C PHE A 214 -5.33 12.90 -1.67
N LYS A 215 -5.98 12.74 -2.83
CA LYS A 215 -7.33 12.14 -2.90
C LYS A 215 -7.26 10.66 -2.51
N GLN A 216 -6.22 9.94 -2.95
CA GLN A 216 -5.92 8.56 -2.55
C GLN A 216 -5.86 8.44 -1.01
N MET A 217 -5.20 9.37 -0.31
CA MET A 217 -5.20 9.37 1.16
C MET A 217 -6.60 9.55 1.75
N ARG A 218 -7.42 10.41 1.15
CA ARG A 218 -8.81 10.59 1.57
C ARG A 218 -9.64 9.32 1.35
N TYR A 219 -9.42 8.64 0.24
CA TYR A 219 -10.08 7.35 -0.04
C TYR A 219 -9.67 6.27 0.96
N GLY A 220 -8.45 6.35 1.50
CA GLY A 220 -8.00 5.50 2.58
C GLY A 220 -8.89 5.56 3.83
N LEU A 221 -9.45 6.73 4.13
CA LEU A 221 -10.44 6.85 5.22
C LEU A 221 -11.71 6.06 4.87
N TYR A 222 -12.25 6.22 3.65
CA TYR A 222 -13.50 5.56 3.24
C TYR A 222 -13.36 4.05 3.17
N VAL A 223 -12.27 3.57 2.60
CA VAL A 223 -12.00 2.12 2.50
C VAL A 223 -11.85 1.50 3.89
N ARG A 224 -11.14 2.15 4.80
CA ARG A 224 -10.99 1.64 6.18
C ARG A 224 -12.30 1.67 6.96
N GLN A 225 -13.18 2.67 6.72
CA GLN A 225 -14.54 2.65 7.26
C GLN A 225 -15.35 1.48 6.70
N ALA A 226 -15.26 1.22 5.38
CA ALA A 226 -15.95 0.10 4.74
C ALA A 226 -15.47 -1.26 5.28
N ILE A 227 -14.18 -1.42 5.59
CA ILE A 227 -13.65 -2.64 6.23
C ILE A 227 -14.32 -2.87 7.59
N PHE A 228 -14.41 -1.85 8.45
CA PHE A 228 -15.09 -1.95 9.73
C PHE A 228 -16.57 -2.30 9.56
N LEU A 229 -17.28 -1.59 8.66
CA LEU A 229 -18.68 -1.87 8.39
C LEU A 229 -18.90 -3.31 7.91
N HIS A 230 -18.04 -3.81 7.01
CA HIS A 230 -18.11 -5.18 6.53
C HIS A 230 -17.89 -6.21 7.65
N LEU A 231 -16.90 -5.99 8.49
CA LEU A 231 -16.60 -6.89 9.62
C LEU A 231 -17.78 -6.94 10.61
N PHE A 232 -18.32 -5.79 10.97
CA PHE A 232 -19.37 -5.73 12.00
C PHE A 232 -20.76 -6.05 11.46
N SER A 233 -21.07 -5.77 10.19
CA SER A 233 -22.37 -6.14 9.60
C SER A 233 -22.55 -7.66 9.47
N ASN A 234 -21.46 -8.40 9.31
CA ASN A 234 -21.49 -9.86 9.22
C ASN A 234 -21.32 -10.58 10.58
N SER A 235 -20.88 -9.86 11.62
CA SER A 235 -20.49 -10.46 12.91
C SER A 235 -21.54 -10.25 14.00
N VAL A 236 -22.45 -9.28 13.85
CA VAL A 236 -23.44 -8.94 14.89
C VAL A 236 -24.81 -8.80 14.25
N PRO A 237 -25.81 -9.62 14.60
CA PRO A 237 -27.19 -9.22 14.41
C PRO A 237 -27.39 -8.00 15.30
N TRP A 238 -27.47 -6.81 14.69
CA TRP A 238 -27.83 -5.58 15.38
C TRP A 238 -29.21 -5.79 16.03
N LYS A 239 -29.22 -6.11 17.32
CA LYS A 239 -30.42 -6.00 18.14
C LYS A 239 -30.49 -4.55 18.58
N PHE A 240 -31.29 -3.77 17.86
CA PHE A 240 -31.80 -2.49 18.35
C PHE A 240 -32.86 -2.72 19.42
#